data_9fe646b6d93d5c6d8eda6c2011604e8a
#
_entry.id   9fe646b6d93d5c6d8eda6c2011604e8a
#
_cell.length_a   1.000
_cell.length_b   1.000
_cell.length_c   1.000
_cell.angle_alpha   90.00
_cell.angle_beta   90.00
_cell.angle_gamma   90.00
#
_symmetry.space_group_name_H-M   'P 1'
#
loop_
_entity.id
_entity.type
_entity.pdbx_description
1 polymer ?
#
loop_
_entity_poly.entity_id
_entity_poly.type
_entity_poly.pdbx_seq_one_letter_code
_entity_poly.pdbx_strand_id
1 'polypeptide(L)'
;MKTVGRPDKLINELLKLDRDKVYTMEVKEPKNKRTLQQNAYMWKLINEIAKVQYQDEMEVYCQVLEEANAKYTWLKGLKETKEELLQVFRAVKITRYDEDGFAIFKCFYGSSKMNTKEMSELLEIVIAWATNLGIPTLDDLIIQSM
;
A
#
# COMPACT_ATOMS: atom_id res chain seq x y z
N MET A 1 20.77 5.00 -15.83
CA MET A 1 19.49 5.69 -16.10
C MET A 1 18.38 4.66 -16.31
N LYS A 2 17.24 4.89 -15.70
CA LYS A 2 16.07 4.03 -15.86
C LYS A 2 14.91 4.85 -16.41
N THR A 3 14.28 4.38 -17.48
CA THR A 3 13.14 5.06 -18.11
C THR A 3 11.96 4.10 -18.19
N VAL A 4 10.78 4.59 -17.81
CA VAL A 4 9.53 3.83 -17.84
C VAL A 4 8.52 4.56 -18.73
N GLY A 5 7.85 3.82 -19.60
CA GLY A 5 6.83 4.37 -20.48
C GLY A 5 6.44 3.43 -21.60
N ARG A 6 5.55 3.90 -22.44
CA ARG A 6 5.14 3.19 -23.65
C ARG A 6 6.27 3.23 -24.68
N PRO A 7 6.24 2.36 -25.71
CA PRO A 7 7.31 2.28 -26.71
C PRO A 7 7.72 3.62 -27.33
N ASP A 8 6.78 4.47 -27.68
CA ASP A 8 7.05 5.79 -28.27
C ASP A 8 7.91 6.67 -27.37
N LYS A 9 7.63 6.69 -26.06
CA LYS A 9 8.43 7.42 -25.08
C LYS A 9 9.82 6.82 -24.96
N LEU A 10 9.92 5.50 -24.93
CA LEU A 10 11.21 4.79 -24.84
C LEU A 10 12.08 5.04 -26.04
N ILE A 11 11.49 5.06 -27.25
CA ILE A 11 12.20 5.40 -28.49
C ILE A 11 12.76 6.83 -28.43
N ASN A 12 11.96 7.80 -27.97
CA ASN A 12 12.41 9.17 -27.83
C ASN A 12 13.58 9.31 -26.85
N GLU A 13 13.58 8.55 -25.76
CA GLU A 13 14.70 8.55 -24.82
C GLU A 13 15.98 7.94 -25.44
N LEU A 14 15.84 6.88 -26.24
CA LEU A 14 16.97 6.29 -26.95
C LEU A 14 17.59 7.26 -27.96
N LEU A 15 16.78 8.07 -28.64
CA LEU A 15 17.27 9.04 -29.61
C LEU A 15 18.09 10.17 -29.02
N LYS A 16 18.01 10.38 -27.71
CA LYS A 16 18.80 11.39 -26.99
C LYS A 16 20.22 10.92 -26.66
N LEU A 17 20.50 9.61 -26.83
CA LEU A 17 21.81 9.05 -26.52
C LEU A 17 22.83 9.38 -27.64
N ASP A 18 24.13 9.40 -27.25
CA ASP A 18 25.23 9.66 -28.17
C ASP A 18 25.37 8.47 -29.15
N ARG A 19 25.26 8.76 -30.45
CA ARG A 19 25.31 7.74 -31.52
C ARG A 19 26.67 7.08 -31.65
N ASP A 20 27.73 7.71 -31.16
CA ASP A 20 29.10 7.21 -31.28
C ASP A 20 29.50 6.30 -30.13
N LYS A 21 28.63 6.15 -29.15
CA LYS A 21 28.87 5.30 -27.97
C LYS A 21 28.08 4.01 -28.05
N VAL A 22 28.60 2.98 -27.41
CA VAL A 22 27.92 1.67 -27.28
C VAL A 22 27.22 1.61 -25.94
N TYR A 23 25.96 1.20 -25.93
CA TYR A 23 25.14 1.11 -24.75
C TYR A 23 24.59 -0.30 -24.60
N THR A 24 24.31 -0.69 -23.36
CA THR A 24 23.53 -1.89 -23.05
C THR A 24 22.13 -1.46 -22.67
N MET A 25 21.13 -2.13 -23.20
CA MET A 25 19.72 -1.86 -22.90
C MET A 25 19.02 -3.14 -22.43
N GLU A 26 18.19 -3.01 -21.40
CA GLU A 26 17.32 -4.06 -20.95
C GLU A 26 15.89 -3.56 -20.94
N VAL A 27 14.97 -4.34 -21.52
CA VAL A 27 13.54 -4.01 -21.57
C VAL A 27 12.76 -5.07 -20.83
N LYS A 28 11.96 -4.63 -19.85
CA LYS A 28 11.10 -5.50 -19.05
C LYS A 28 9.73 -4.87 -18.89
N GLU A 29 8.70 -5.69 -18.76
CA GLU A 29 7.42 -5.22 -18.27
C GLU A 29 7.52 -4.87 -16.79
N PRO A 30 6.87 -3.78 -16.31
CA PRO A 30 6.86 -3.45 -14.89
C PRO A 30 6.29 -4.60 -14.07
N LYS A 31 6.92 -4.91 -12.95
CA LYS A 31 6.41 -5.93 -12.04
C LYS A 31 5.21 -5.40 -11.26
N ASN A 32 4.16 -6.21 -11.15
CA ASN A 32 3.00 -5.90 -10.33
C ASN A 32 3.25 -6.14 -8.82
N LYS A 33 4.50 -6.35 -8.44
CA LYS A 33 4.87 -6.59 -7.05
C LYS A 33 5.17 -5.28 -6.34
N ARG A 34 4.55 -5.06 -5.17
CA ARG A 34 4.85 -3.90 -4.34
C ARG A 34 6.28 -4.01 -3.80
N THR A 35 7.11 -3.02 -4.11
CA THR A 35 8.49 -2.90 -3.63
C THR A 35 8.55 -2.24 -2.25
N LEU A 36 9.74 -2.20 -1.65
CA LEU A 36 9.96 -1.45 -0.41
C LEU A 36 9.66 0.04 -0.59
N GLN A 37 10.02 0.62 -1.74
CA GLN A 37 9.73 2.03 -2.05
C GLN A 37 8.23 2.28 -2.19
N GLN A 38 7.51 1.39 -2.87
CA GLN A 38 6.05 1.47 -2.99
C GLN A 38 5.38 1.33 -1.64
N ASN A 39 5.89 0.45 -0.78
CA ASN A 39 5.36 0.28 0.57
C ASN A 39 5.57 1.56 1.41
N ALA A 40 6.76 2.16 1.34
CA ALA A 40 7.03 3.41 2.03
C ALA A 40 6.13 4.55 1.52
N TYR A 41 5.90 4.62 0.22
CA TYR A 41 4.99 5.58 -0.40
C TYR A 41 3.56 5.38 0.08
N MET A 42 3.09 4.14 0.15
CA MET A 42 1.75 3.82 0.68
C MET A 42 1.58 4.35 2.11
N TRP A 43 2.56 4.11 2.98
CA TRP A 43 2.51 4.57 4.37
C TRP A 43 2.57 6.10 4.47
N LYS A 44 3.31 6.75 3.60
CA LYS A 44 3.32 8.21 3.51
C LYS A 44 1.93 8.75 3.19
N LEU A 45 1.24 8.16 2.22
CA LEU A 45 -0.12 8.54 1.86
C LEU A 45 -1.11 8.24 3.00
N ILE A 46 -0.99 7.09 3.66
CA ILE A 46 -1.83 6.76 4.82
C ILE A 46 -1.66 7.80 5.93
N ASN A 47 -0.44 8.23 6.20
CA ASN A 47 -0.17 9.29 7.17
C ASN A 47 -0.86 10.61 6.80
N GLU A 48 -0.77 11.01 5.55
CA GLU A 48 -1.40 12.23 5.04
C GLU A 48 -2.94 12.13 5.08
N ILE A 49 -3.51 10.98 4.72
CA ILE A 49 -4.95 10.71 4.82
C ILE A 49 -5.40 10.81 6.28
N ALA A 50 -4.67 10.20 7.20
CA ALA A 50 -4.98 10.24 8.62
C ALA A 50 -5.03 11.67 9.15
N LYS A 51 -4.07 12.51 8.76
CA LYS A 51 -4.05 13.93 9.15
C LYS A 51 -5.27 14.70 8.62
N VAL A 52 -5.63 14.49 7.36
CA VAL A 52 -6.78 15.17 6.73
C VAL A 52 -8.09 14.74 7.39
N GLN A 53 -8.23 13.48 7.75
CA GLN A 53 -9.45 12.93 8.33
C GLN A 53 -9.49 12.99 9.86
N TYR A 54 -8.44 13.51 10.49
CA TYR A 54 -8.31 13.52 11.97
C TYR A 54 -8.45 12.13 12.58
N GLN A 55 -7.83 11.14 11.93
CA GLN A 55 -7.81 9.74 12.38
C GLN A 55 -6.39 9.28 12.66
N ASP A 56 -6.26 8.19 13.40
CA ASP A 56 -4.99 7.49 13.58
C ASP A 56 -4.62 6.71 12.31
N GLU A 57 -3.33 6.58 12.02
CA GLU A 57 -2.83 5.83 10.85
C GLU A 57 -3.33 4.38 10.85
N MET A 58 -3.38 3.75 12.01
CA MET A 58 -3.85 2.36 12.13
C MET A 58 -5.33 2.25 11.78
N GLU A 59 -6.14 3.24 12.14
CA GLU A 59 -7.56 3.27 11.77
C GLU A 59 -7.74 3.37 10.26
N VAL A 60 -6.98 4.25 9.61
CA VAL A 60 -7.00 4.39 8.15
C VAL A 60 -6.54 3.09 7.50
N TYR A 61 -5.47 2.51 8.00
CA TYR A 61 -4.95 1.24 7.48
C TYR A 61 -5.97 0.10 7.57
N CYS A 62 -6.65 -0.02 8.71
CA CYS A 62 -7.72 -1.00 8.86
C CYS A 62 -8.85 -0.78 7.87
N GLN A 63 -9.24 0.48 7.64
CA GLN A 63 -10.31 0.80 6.68
C GLN A 63 -9.92 0.42 5.25
N VAL A 64 -8.70 0.71 4.82
CA VAL A 64 -8.26 0.34 3.47
C VAL A 64 -8.09 -1.17 3.33
N LEU A 65 -7.66 -1.86 4.38
CA LEU A 65 -7.61 -3.33 4.39
C LEU A 65 -9.01 -3.95 4.25
N GLU A 66 -10.00 -3.37 4.91
CA GLU A 66 -11.39 -3.82 4.77
C GLU A 66 -11.91 -3.61 3.35
N GLU A 67 -11.63 -2.47 2.74
CA GLU A 67 -12.02 -2.20 1.35
C GLU A 67 -11.33 -3.15 0.37
N ALA A 68 -10.09 -3.52 0.64
CA ALA A 68 -9.34 -4.48 -0.17
C ALA A 68 -9.73 -5.94 0.07
N ASN A 69 -10.67 -6.22 0.98
CA ASN A 69 -11.05 -7.57 1.40
C ASN A 69 -9.85 -8.39 1.88
N ALA A 70 -8.94 -7.76 2.63
CA ALA A 70 -7.77 -8.43 3.18
C ALA A 70 -8.17 -9.54 4.16
N LYS A 71 -7.35 -10.58 4.23
CA LYS A 71 -7.60 -11.72 5.12
C LYS A 71 -7.52 -11.31 6.58
N TYR A 72 -8.49 -11.76 7.36
CA TYR A 72 -8.58 -11.46 8.79
C TYR A 72 -9.08 -12.65 9.58
N THR A 73 -8.98 -12.56 10.89
CA THR A 73 -9.62 -13.50 11.83
C THR A 73 -10.23 -12.70 12.98
N TRP A 74 -11.21 -13.32 13.63
CA TRP A 74 -11.86 -12.75 14.81
C TRP A 74 -11.24 -13.36 16.07
N LEU A 75 -10.90 -12.51 17.05
CA LEU A 75 -10.45 -12.94 18.35
C LEU A 75 -11.21 -12.16 19.43
N LYS A 76 -11.31 -12.76 20.60
CA LYS A 76 -11.99 -12.19 21.76
C LYS A 76 -11.02 -12.15 22.93
N GLY A 77 -11.02 -11.07 23.68
CA GLY A 77 -10.15 -10.93 24.84
C GLY A 77 -10.35 -9.62 25.57
N LEU A 78 -9.49 -9.37 26.53
CA LEU A 78 -9.48 -8.10 27.25
C LEU A 78 -9.01 -6.99 26.31
N LYS A 79 -9.52 -5.78 26.52
CA LYS A 79 -9.15 -4.59 25.75
C LYS A 79 -7.64 -4.40 25.67
N GLU A 80 -6.92 -4.65 26.73
CA GLU A 80 -5.47 -4.49 26.86
C GLU A 80 -4.69 -5.47 25.97
N THR A 81 -5.30 -6.57 25.55
CA THR A 81 -4.70 -7.59 24.70
C THR A 81 -4.37 -7.06 23.30
N LYS A 82 -4.94 -5.91 22.91
CA LYS A 82 -4.71 -5.31 21.59
C LYS A 82 -3.22 -5.15 21.28
N GLU A 83 -2.42 -4.68 22.24
CA GLU A 83 -0.98 -4.47 22.04
C GLU A 83 -0.24 -5.78 21.77
N GLU A 84 -0.62 -6.85 22.45
CA GLU A 84 -0.04 -8.18 22.22
C GLU A 84 -0.43 -8.72 20.85
N LEU A 85 -1.68 -8.50 20.43
CA LEU A 85 -2.15 -8.92 19.11
C LEU A 85 -1.44 -8.17 17.98
N LEU A 86 -1.07 -6.92 18.17
CA LEU A 86 -0.31 -6.14 17.20
C LEU A 86 1.12 -6.65 16.97
N GLN A 87 1.64 -7.49 17.85
CA GLN A 87 2.93 -8.17 17.64
C GLN A 87 2.82 -9.35 16.68
N VAL A 88 1.61 -9.92 16.55
CA VAL A 88 1.34 -11.08 15.69
C VAL A 88 0.66 -10.68 14.38
N PHE A 89 -0.29 -9.75 14.47
CA PHE A 89 -1.08 -9.28 13.33
C PHE A 89 -0.62 -7.89 12.90
N ARG A 90 -0.73 -7.62 11.61
CA ARG A 90 -0.33 -6.34 11.03
C ARG A 90 -1.21 -5.18 11.48
N ALA A 91 -2.50 -5.43 11.62
CA ALA A 91 -3.48 -4.45 12.06
C ALA A 91 -4.54 -5.14 12.92
N VAL A 92 -5.01 -4.44 13.94
CA VAL A 92 -6.03 -4.94 14.87
C VAL A 92 -7.03 -3.83 15.14
N LYS A 93 -8.31 -4.16 15.08
CA LYS A 93 -9.40 -3.23 15.31
C LYS A 93 -10.38 -3.82 16.31
N ILE A 94 -10.78 -3.04 17.32
CA ILE A 94 -11.89 -3.40 18.21
C ILE A 94 -13.18 -3.02 17.48
N THR A 95 -14.05 -4.00 17.23
CA THR A 95 -15.30 -3.78 16.50
C THR A 95 -16.48 -3.57 17.44
N ARG A 96 -16.48 -4.28 18.56
CA ARG A 96 -17.54 -4.18 19.59
C ARG A 96 -17.07 -4.85 20.88
N TYR A 97 -17.86 -4.69 21.91
CA TYR A 97 -17.69 -5.40 23.18
C TYR A 97 -18.86 -6.38 23.34
N ASP A 98 -18.60 -7.54 23.93
CA ASP A 98 -19.65 -8.50 24.21
C ASP A 98 -20.36 -8.16 25.53
N GLU A 99 -21.34 -8.98 25.93
CA GLU A 99 -22.12 -8.76 27.14
C GLU A 99 -21.29 -8.81 28.42
N ASP A 100 -20.18 -9.56 28.40
CA ASP A 100 -19.27 -9.70 29.54
C ASP A 100 -18.17 -8.62 29.57
N GLY A 101 -18.17 -7.70 28.60
CA GLY A 101 -17.19 -6.61 28.53
C GLY A 101 -15.91 -6.98 27.81
N PHE A 102 -15.80 -8.16 27.19
CA PHE A 102 -14.66 -8.52 26.37
C PHE A 102 -14.71 -7.85 25.00
N ALA A 103 -13.55 -7.42 24.52
CA ALA A 103 -13.45 -6.84 23.19
C ALA A 103 -13.45 -7.92 22.11
N ILE A 104 -14.14 -7.64 21.01
CA ILE A 104 -14.11 -8.46 19.81
C ILE A 104 -13.16 -7.79 18.83
N PHE A 105 -12.03 -8.44 18.56
CA PHE A 105 -10.98 -7.92 17.69
C PHE A 105 -11.11 -8.46 16.27
N LYS A 106 -11.00 -7.58 15.30
CA LYS A 106 -10.75 -7.95 13.90
C LYS A 106 -9.26 -7.81 13.64
N CYS A 107 -8.60 -8.92 13.36
CA CYS A 107 -7.15 -9.02 13.26
C CYS A 107 -6.76 -9.32 11.81
N PHE A 108 -6.02 -8.42 11.17
CA PHE A 108 -5.58 -8.56 9.78
C PHE A 108 -4.17 -9.14 9.71
N TYR A 109 -3.97 -10.13 8.85
CA TYR A 109 -2.70 -10.82 8.71
C TYR A 109 -1.60 -9.96 8.08
N GLY A 110 -1.95 -8.97 7.30
CA GLY A 110 -1.00 -8.07 6.70
C GLY A 110 -0.37 -8.56 5.40
N SER A 111 0.58 -7.78 4.90
CA SER A 111 1.12 -7.95 3.55
C SER A 111 1.91 -9.26 3.35
N SER A 112 2.47 -9.86 4.40
CA SER A 112 3.18 -11.14 4.29
C SER A 112 2.27 -12.30 3.86
N LYS A 113 0.96 -12.16 4.05
CA LYS A 113 -0.05 -13.14 3.64
C LYS A 113 -0.79 -12.73 2.37
N MET A 114 -0.42 -11.60 1.78
CA MET A 114 -1.00 -11.12 0.53
C MET A 114 -0.18 -11.60 -0.66
N ASN A 115 -0.87 -11.96 -1.75
CA ASN A 115 -0.22 -12.18 -3.02
C ASN A 115 0.06 -10.84 -3.71
N THR A 116 0.80 -10.88 -4.80
CA THR A 116 1.19 -9.69 -5.57
C THR A 116 -0.02 -8.84 -6.01
N LYS A 117 -1.09 -9.49 -6.46
CA LYS A 117 -2.31 -8.81 -6.90
C LYS A 117 -2.99 -8.08 -5.75
N GLU A 118 -3.13 -8.75 -4.60
CA GLU A 118 -3.75 -8.15 -3.41
C GLU A 118 -2.96 -6.95 -2.91
N MET A 119 -1.62 -7.03 -2.93
CA MET A 119 -0.75 -5.92 -2.53
C MET A 119 -0.85 -4.73 -3.46
N SER A 120 -0.95 -4.97 -4.77
CA SER A 120 -1.14 -3.91 -5.76
C SER A 120 -2.51 -3.24 -5.62
N GLU A 121 -3.55 -4.01 -5.39
CA GLU A 121 -4.90 -3.49 -5.15
C GLU A 121 -4.95 -2.61 -3.89
N LEU A 122 -4.26 -3.02 -2.83
CA LEU A 122 -4.19 -2.22 -1.60
C LEU A 122 -3.55 -0.85 -1.86
N LEU A 123 -2.45 -0.80 -2.59
CA LEU A 123 -1.80 0.45 -2.93
C LEU A 123 -2.72 1.34 -3.79
N GLU A 124 -3.41 0.76 -4.77
CA GLU A 124 -4.36 1.50 -5.61
C GLU A 124 -5.51 2.11 -4.80
N ILE A 125 -6.02 1.39 -3.80
CA ILE A 125 -7.06 1.89 -2.90
C ILE A 125 -6.56 3.10 -2.11
N VAL A 126 -5.35 3.02 -1.56
CA VAL A 126 -4.75 4.14 -0.82
C VAL A 126 -4.56 5.35 -1.72
N ILE A 127 -4.08 5.16 -2.95
CA ILE A 127 -3.91 6.24 -3.93
C ILE A 127 -5.27 6.88 -4.27
N ALA A 128 -6.31 6.07 -4.46
CA ALA A 128 -7.66 6.57 -4.75
C ALA A 128 -8.21 7.41 -3.58
N TRP A 129 -8.00 6.96 -2.35
CA TRP A 129 -8.40 7.72 -1.17
C TRP A 129 -7.69 9.07 -1.08
N ALA A 130 -6.36 9.07 -1.30
CA ALA A 130 -5.57 10.29 -1.29
C ALA A 130 -6.05 11.26 -2.38
N THR A 131 -6.28 10.76 -3.58
CA THR A 131 -6.76 11.56 -4.71
C THR A 131 -8.12 12.19 -4.41
N ASN A 132 -9.05 11.42 -3.82
CA ASN A 132 -10.38 11.92 -3.46
C ASN A 132 -10.35 13.00 -2.38
N LEU A 133 -9.32 12.99 -1.53
CA LEU A 133 -9.12 14.01 -0.49
C LEU A 133 -8.31 15.21 -0.96
N GLY A 134 -7.92 15.24 -2.23
CA GLY A 134 -7.11 16.32 -2.79
C GLY A 134 -5.63 16.26 -2.42
N ILE A 135 -5.17 15.14 -1.91
CA ILE A 135 -3.75 14.92 -1.59
C ILE A 135 -2.99 14.63 -2.90
N PRO A 136 -1.90 15.35 -3.20
CA PRO A 136 -1.12 15.09 -4.40
C PRO A 136 -0.55 13.67 -4.41
N THR A 137 -0.66 12.99 -5.56
CA THR A 137 -0.12 11.65 -5.76
C THR A 137 0.83 11.64 -6.94
N LEU A 138 1.76 10.68 -6.93
CA LEU A 138 2.71 10.50 -8.02
C LEU A 138 2.03 9.86 -9.24
N ASP A 139 2.61 10.09 -10.41
CA ASP A 139 2.18 9.44 -11.66
C ASP A 139 2.34 7.91 -11.57
N ASP A 140 1.41 7.16 -12.15
CA ASP A 140 1.43 5.69 -12.11
C ASP A 140 2.72 5.10 -12.65
N LEU A 141 3.30 5.70 -13.69
CA LEU A 141 4.55 5.23 -14.27
C LEU A 141 5.74 5.42 -13.30
N ILE A 142 5.72 6.50 -12.51
CA ILE A 142 6.72 6.74 -11.47
C ILE A 142 6.59 5.69 -10.37
N ILE A 143 5.36 5.41 -9.95
CA ILE A 143 5.09 4.41 -8.92
C ILE A 143 5.56 3.03 -9.36
N GLN A 144 5.27 2.63 -10.59
CA GLN A 144 5.69 1.35 -11.15
C GLN A 144 7.20 1.23 -11.29
N SER A 145 7.91 2.35 -11.41
CA SER A 145 9.37 2.38 -11.52
C SER A 145 10.11 2.29 -10.18
N MET A 146 9.41 2.38 -9.09
CA MET A 146 9.98 2.30 -7.74
C MET A 146 10.57 0.95 -7.40
#